data_15dbe673dc71a73bef37e2b306b365f6
#
_entry.id   15dbe673dc71a73bef37e2b306b365f6
#
_cell.length_a   1.000
_cell.length_b   1.000
_cell.length_c   1.000
_cell.angle_alpha   90.00
_cell.angle_beta   90.00
_cell.angle_gamma   90.00
#
_symmetry.space_group_name_H-M   'P 1'
#
loop_
_entity.id
_entity.type
_entity.pdbx_description
1 polymer ?
#
loop_
_entity_poly.entity_id
_entity_poly.type
_entity_poly.pdbx_seq_one_letter_code
_entity_poly.pdbx_strand_id
1 'polypeptide(L)'
;MQGAAHASYQGPGSYQAQTTRNNGWILPVIIVALLLALIAAGAVIARQAGILSFGATDTGEPVIVTEIVVAPEEERVDAPPAAPVEQEVARPSRASLPASAFAANASARAGNPDGNFDNVYTGSSVTSQEFAQQVRVAFVDYHLATGQTTGTITAYSPVTGLSYSMNCTDNGDYVTCTGGNNAVVYIS
;
A
#
# COMPACT_ATOMS: atom_id res chain seq x y z
N MET A 1 -18.22 -17.37 -80.46
CA MET A 1 -16.93 -17.85 -80.00
C MET A 1 -16.47 -16.87 -78.91
N GLN A 2 -16.74 -17.20 -77.63
CA GLN A 2 -16.38 -16.38 -76.47
C GLN A 2 -15.26 -17.11 -75.71
N GLY A 3 -14.09 -16.50 -75.67
CA GLY A 3 -12.95 -17.00 -74.90
C GLY A 3 -13.11 -16.60 -73.43
N ALA A 4 -13.17 -17.57 -72.58
CA ALA A 4 -13.14 -17.36 -71.12
C ALA A 4 -11.71 -17.11 -70.63
N ALA A 5 -11.47 -15.96 -70.02
CA ALA A 5 -10.20 -15.64 -69.35
C ALA A 5 -10.19 -16.31 -67.95
N HIS A 6 -9.24 -17.21 -67.75
CA HIS A 6 -8.95 -17.78 -66.42
C HIS A 6 -8.15 -16.76 -65.60
N ALA A 7 -8.75 -16.26 -64.55
CA ALA A 7 -8.06 -15.49 -63.55
C ALA A 7 -7.32 -16.47 -62.59
N SER A 8 -6.00 -16.41 -62.55
CA SER A 8 -5.14 -17.15 -61.64
C SER A 8 -5.20 -16.52 -60.24
N TYR A 9 -5.79 -17.21 -59.31
CA TYR A 9 -5.80 -16.85 -57.88
C TYR A 9 -4.44 -17.16 -57.24
N GLN A 10 -3.67 -16.14 -56.91
CA GLN A 10 -2.45 -16.29 -56.11
C GLN A 10 -2.87 -16.37 -54.65
N GLY A 11 -2.64 -17.53 -54.02
CA GLY A 11 -2.89 -17.78 -52.62
C GLY A 11 -1.99 -16.92 -51.70
N PRO A 12 -2.43 -16.61 -50.47
CA PRO A 12 -1.64 -15.81 -49.52
C PRO A 12 -0.37 -16.56 -49.10
N GLY A 13 0.75 -15.81 -49.13
CA GLY A 13 2.08 -16.27 -48.79
C GLY A 13 2.10 -16.84 -47.34
N SER A 14 2.73 -17.99 -47.22
CA SER A 14 3.03 -18.63 -45.94
C SER A 14 3.98 -17.74 -45.12
N TYR A 15 3.50 -17.13 -44.06
CA TYR A 15 4.34 -16.51 -43.06
C TYR A 15 5.13 -17.61 -42.32
N GLN A 16 6.43 -17.68 -42.57
CA GLN A 16 7.33 -18.49 -41.78
C GLN A 16 7.40 -17.84 -40.40
N ALA A 17 6.85 -18.55 -39.41
CA ALA A 17 7.05 -18.22 -38.01
C ALA A 17 8.54 -18.35 -37.67
N GLN A 18 9.23 -17.21 -37.47
CA GLN A 18 10.56 -17.22 -36.87
C GLN A 18 10.42 -17.75 -35.45
N THR A 19 10.86 -18.98 -35.26
CA THR A 19 11.05 -19.55 -33.93
C THR A 19 12.21 -18.82 -33.27
N THR A 20 11.93 -17.76 -32.52
CA THR A 20 12.87 -17.18 -31.59
C THR A 20 13.20 -18.25 -30.57
N ARG A 21 14.41 -18.75 -30.64
CA ARG A 21 14.98 -19.69 -29.68
C ARG A 21 15.05 -18.97 -28.34
N ASN A 22 13.96 -19.04 -27.55
CA ASN A 22 13.90 -18.49 -26.24
C ASN A 22 14.92 -19.22 -25.36
N ASN A 23 16.04 -18.59 -25.11
CA ASN A 23 16.92 -18.96 -24.00
C ASN A 23 16.24 -18.58 -22.69
N GLY A 24 15.10 -19.20 -22.42
CA GLY A 24 14.27 -18.93 -21.24
C GLY A 24 14.98 -19.16 -19.90
N TRP A 25 16.19 -19.70 -19.96
CA TRP A 25 17.01 -19.90 -18.76
C TRP A 25 17.94 -18.70 -18.45
N ILE A 26 18.26 -17.88 -19.42
CA ILE A 26 19.15 -16.71 -19.21
C ILE A 26 18.46 -15.66 -18.34
N LEU A 27 17.16 -15.41 -18.55
CA LEU A 27 16.41 -14.41 -17.82
C LEU A 27 16.37 -14.70 -16.29
N PRO A 28 16.02 -15.90 -15.82
CA PRO A 28 16.04 -16.19 -14.38
C PRO A 28 17.45 -16.12 -13.78
N VAL A 29 18.49 -16.50 -14.54
CA VAL A 29 19.88 -16.43 -14.07
C VAL A 29 20.31 -14.96 -13.87
N ILE A 30 19.94 -14.06 -14.79
CA ILE A 30 20.23 -12.62 -14.66
C ILE A 30 19.51 -12.04 -13.45
N ILE A 31 18.24 -12.39 -13.23
CA ILE A 31 17.46 -11.91 -12.07
C ILE A 31 18.10 -12.35 -10.76
N VAL A 32 18.49 -13.62 -10.64
CA VAL A 32 19.17 -14.14 -9.44
C VAL A 32 20.51 -13.44 -9.20
N ALA A 33 21.30 -13.21 -10.25
CA ALA A 33 22.57 -12.50 -10.13
C ALA A 33 22.40 -11.05 -9.68
N LEU A 34 21.37 -10.34 -10.18
CA LEU A 34 21.04 -8.97 -9.74
C LEU A 34 20.58 -8.92 -8.29
N LEU A 35 19.76 -9.88 -7.85
CA LEU A 35 19.31 -9.95 -6.45
C LEU A 35 20.48 -10.21 -5.50
N LEU A 36 21.41 -11.10 -5.86
CA LEU A 36 22.61 -11.35 -5.05
C LEU A 36 23.54 -10.13 -4.97
N ALA A 37 23.65 -9.36 -6.05
CA ALA A 37 24.43 -8.12 -6.08
C ALA A 37 23.81 -7.04 -5.17
N LEU A 38 22.47 -6.93 -5.14
CA LEU A 38 21.76 -5.98 -4.26
C LEU A 38 21.91 -6.35 -2.78
N ILE A 39 21.87 -7.64 -2.43
CA ILE A 39 22.07 -8.11 -1.06
C ILE A 39 23.51 -7.81 -0.62
N ALA A 40 24.52 -8.03 -1.48
CA ALA A 40 25.91 -7.71 -1.17
C ALA A 40 26.14 -6.21 -0.97
N ALA A 41 25.54 -5.36 -1.79
CA ALA A 41 25.62 -3.91 -1.65
C ALA A 41 24.95 -3.41 -0.36
N GLY A 42 23.79 -3.97 0.02
CA GLY A 42 23.09 -3.65 1.26
C GLY A 42 23.90 -3.99 2.50
N ALA A 43 24.62 -5.11 2.51
CA ALA A 43 25.48 -5.52 3.62
C ALA A 43 26.67 -4.58 3.85
N VAL A 44 27.22 -4.00 2.78
CA VAL A 44 28.33 -3.02 2.88
C VAL A 44 27.83 -1.70 3.47
N ILE A 45 26.67 -1.22 3.04
CA ILE A 45 26.08 0.03 3.55
C ILE A 45 25.71 -0.11 5.04
N ALA A 46 25.15 -1.25 5.44
CA ALA A 46 24.78 -1.52 6.83
C ALA A 46 26.00 -1.53 7.77
N ARG A 47 27.18 -1.98 7.30
CA ARG A 47 28.44 -1.92 8.06
C ARG A 47 28.98 -0.50 8.21
N GLN A 48 28.82 0.34 7.18
CA GLN A 48 29.30 1.73 7.25
C GLN A 48 28.39 2.62 8.11
N ALA A 49 27.10 2.30 8.22
CA ALA A 49 26.13 3.04 9.03
C ALA A 49 26.14 2.66 10.52
N GLY A 50 26.96 1.70 10.96
CA GLY A 50 27.06 1.29 12.37
C GLY A 50 25.77 0.65 12.94
N ILE A 51 24.85 0.19 12.11
CA ILE A 51 23.53 -0.34 12.52
C ILE A 51 23.63 -1.80 13.05
N LEU A 52 24.76 -2.47 12.84
CA LEU A 52 25.01 -3.82 13.34
C LEU A 52 26.08 -3.81 14.45
N SER A 53 25.76 -3.20 15.60
CA SER A 53 26.45 -3.47 16.85
C SER A 53 25.73 -4.63 17.55
N PHE A 54 26.02 -5.85 17.14
CA PHE A 54 25.76 -7.02 17.95
C PHE A 54 26.90 -7.17 18.95
N GLY A 55 26.59 -7.02 20.22
CA GLY A 55 27.38 -7.61 21.27
C GLY A 55 27.94 -6.64 22.28
N ALA A 56 27.42 -6.70 23.44
CA ALA A 56 28.11 -7.12 24.65
C ALA A 56 27.16 -6.91 25.81
N THR A 57 26.79 -8.01 26.41
CA THR A 57 26.23 -8.08 27.75
C THR A 57 27.17 -7.40 28.69
N ASP A 58 26.80 -6.23 29.19
CA ASP A 58 27.42 -5.66 30.40
C ASP A 58 26.40 -5.84 31.52
N THR A 59 26.76 -6.77 32.39
CA THR A 59 26.05 -7.09 33.63
C THR A 59 26.45 -6.04 34.66
N GLY A 60 25.72 -4.90 34.65
CA GLY A 60 25.82 -3.88 35.69
C GLY A 60 24.71 -4.05 36.69
N GLU A 61 25.06 -4.50 37.90
CA GLU A 61 24.15 -4.55 39.05
C GLU A 61 23.56 -3.16 39.34
N PRO A 62 22.23 -3.06 39.64
CA PRO A 62 21.66 -1.80 40.10
C PRO A 62 22.08 -1.54 41.55
N VAL A 63 22.94 -0.55 41.77
CA VAL A 63 23.18 0.01 43.09
C VAL A 63 21.95 0.80 43.50
N ILE A 64 21.21 0.26 44.46
CA ILE A 64 20.11 0.96 45.14
C ILE A 64 20.75 1.94 46.15
N VAL A 65 20.82 3.21 45.77
CA VAL A 65 21.09 4.28 46.73
C VAL A 65 19.72 4.78 47.22
N THR A 66 19.38 4.36 48.45
CA THR A 66 18.23 4.90 49.17
C THR A 66 18.72 6.20 49.87
N GLU A 67 18.49 7.32 49.23
CA GLU A 67 18.65 8.62 49.88
C GLU A 67 17.25 9.16 50.19
N ILE A 68 16.93 9.11 51.49
CA ILE A 68 15.73 9.70 52.07
C ILE A 68 16.02 11.20 52.17
N VAL A 69 15.50 12.01 51.27
CA VAL A 69 15.46 13.46 51.44
C VAL A 69 14.03 13.87 51.79
N VAL A 70 13.96 14.41 53.00
CA VAL A 70 12.82 15.04 53.65
C VAL A 70 12.24 16.10 52.73
N ALA A 71 10.92 16.08 52.54
CA ALA A 71 10.14 17.08 51.79
C ALA A 71 10.24 18.47 52.43
N PRO A 72 10.29 19.52 51.61
CA PRO A 72 9.54 20.75 51.87
C PRO A 72 8.24 20.75 51.12
N GLU A 73 7.24 21.02 51.88
CA GLU A 73 5.85 21.34 51.49
C GLU A 73 5.85 22.59 50.57
N GLU A 74 4.92 22.53 49.61
CA GLU A 74 4.31 23.64 48.89
C GLU A 74 5.06 24.30 47.75
N GLU A 75 4.58 23.97 46.52
CA GLU A 75 3.87 24.98 45.72
C GLU A 75 2.97 24.24 44.71
N ARG A 76 1.67 24.36 44.94
CA ARG A 76 0.63 23.88 44.03
C ARG A 76 0.67 24.78 42.80
N VAL A 77 1.56 24.46 41.86
CA VAL A 77 1.51 25.06 40.54
C VAL A 77 0.24 24.51 39.87
N ASP A 78 -0.73 25.41 39.70
CA ASP A 78 -1.94 25.18 38.93
C ASP A 78 -1.50 24.63 37.55
N ALA A 79 -1.70 23.31 37.36
CA ALA A 79 -1.45 22.69 36.05
C ALA A 79 -2.41 23.31 35.06
N PRO A 80 -1.96 23.77 33.88
CA PRO A 80 -2.87 24.22 32.84
C PRO A 80 -3.91 23.13 32.57
N PRO A 81 -5.19 23.49 32.32
CA PRO A 81 -6.21 22.50 32.02
C PRO A 81 -5.71 21.62 30.88
N ALA A 82 -5.65 20.31 31.12
CA ALA A 82 -5.35 19.33 30.10
C ALA A 82 -6.26 19.61 28.90
N ALA A 83 -5.65 19.85 27.73
CA ALA A 83 -6.39 19.95 26.49
C ALA A 83 -7.33 18.76 26.37
N PRO A 84 -8.57 18.93 25.88
CA PRO A 84 -9.48 17.83 25.70
C PRO A 84 -8.76 16.76 24.88
N VAL A 85 -8.56 15.59 25.45
CA VAL A 85 -8.16 14.40 24.67
C VAL A 85 -9.33 14.17 23.73
N GLU A 86 -9.14 14.53 22.47
CA GLU A 86 -10.07 14.20 21.40
C GLU A 86 -10.17 12.68 21.42
N GLN A 87 -11.28 12.18 21.96
CA GLN A 87 -11.53 10.74 21.99
C GLN A 87 -11.64 10.30 20.54
N GLU A 88 -10.65 9.61 20.05
CA GLU A 88 -10.70 8.92 18.77
C GLU A 88 -11.90 7.97 18.82
N VAL A 89 -12.98 8.36 18.14
CA VAL A 89 -14.20 7.56 18.08
C VAL A 89 -13.84 6.25 17.39
N ALA A 90 -13.86 5.16 18.15
CA ALA A 90 -13.55 3.84 17.64
C ALA A 90 -14.46 3.51 16.45
N ARG A 91 -13.86 3.16 15.31
CA ARG A 91 -14.59 2.76 14.11
C ARG A 91 -15.35 1.45 14.34
N PRO A 92 -16.49 1.25 13.68
CA PRO A 92 -17.21 0.01 13.80
C PRO A 92 -16.39 -1.15 13.21
N SER A 93 -16.47 -2.31 13.85
CA SER A 93 -15.82 -3.53 13.37
C SER A 93 -16.50 -4.13 12.13
N ARG A 94 -17.60 -3.51 11.66
CA ARG A 94 -18.29 -3.84 10.41
C ARG A 94 -18.88 -2.57 9.81
N ALA A 95 -18.32 -2.17 8.68
CA ALA A 95 -18.73 -0.97 7.97
C ALA A 95 -20.04 -1.19 7.19
N SER A 96 -20.92 -0.18 7.20
CA SER A 96 -22.18 -0.16 6.44
C SER A 96 -21.95 0.31 5.01
N LEU A 97 -21.26 -0.48 4.22
CA LEU A 97 -20.87 -0.15 2.85
C LEU A 97 -22.06 -0.06 1.91
N PRO A 98 -21.99 0.79 0.85
CA PRO A 98 -23.00 0.79 -0.22
C PRO A 98 -23.13 -0.56 -0.92
N ALA A 99 -24.32 -0.87 -1.44
CA ALA A 99 -24.59 -2.11 -2.15
C ALA A 99 -23.72 -2.31 -3.43
N SER A 100 -23.14 -1.22 -3.95
CA SER A 100 -22.20 -1.25 -5.08
C SER A 100 -20.76 -1.61 -4.69
N ALA A 101 -20.48 -1.84 -3.41
CA ALA A 101 -19.15 -2.17 -2.93
C ALA A 101 -18.80 -3.64 -3.21
N PHE A 102 -17.70 -3.88 -3.93
CA PHE A 102 -17.18 -5.22 -4.21
C PHE A 102 -15.80 -5.38 -3.61
N ALA A 103 -15.59 -6.44 -2.83
CA ALA A 103 -14.31 -6.72 -2.16
C ALA A 103 -13.14 -6.80 -3.15
N ALA A 104 -12.15 -5.95 -2.99
CA ALA A 104 -11.01 -5.83 -3.90
C ALA A 104 -9.73 -6.52 -3.39
N ASN A 105 -9.62 -6.81 -2.08
CA ASN A 105 -8.47 -7.52 -1.52
C ASN A 105 -8.87 -8.79 -0.75
N ALA A 106 -7.88 -9.54 -0.28
CA ALA A 106 -8.10 -10.79 0.44
C ALA A 106 -8.77 -10.57 1.80
N SER A 107 -8.42 -9.50 2.51
CA SER A 107 -9.01 -9.14 3.81
C SER A 107 -10.51 -8.92 3.70
N ALA A 108 -10.94 -8.07 2.76
CA ALA A 108 -12.36 -7.79 2.51
C ALA A 108 -13.14 -9.04 2.05
N ARG A 109 -12.53 -9.89 1.19
CA ARG A 109 -13.17 -11.15 0.75
C ARG A 109 -13.31 -12.16 1.88
N ALA A 110 -12.39 -12.18 2.84
CA ALA A 110 -12.46 -13.03 4.01
C ALA A 110 -13.47 -12.53 5.06
N GLY A 111 -13.99 -11.30 4.90
CA GLY A 111 -14.87 -10.65 5.87
C GLY A 111 -14.15 -10.34 7.19
N ASN A 112 -12.88 -9.98 7.11
CA ASN A 112 -12.12 -9.55 8.27
C ASN A 112 -12.78 -8.32 8.91
N PRO A 113 -12.58 -8.08 10.22
CA PRO A 113 -13.10 -6.89 10.88
C PRO A 113 -12.66 -5.61 10.18
N ASP A 114 -13.57 -4.64 10.11
CA ASP A 114 -13.33 -3.29 9.60
C ASP A 114 -12.74 -2.38 10.69
N GLY A 115 -12.43 -1.13 10.34
CA GLY A 115 -12.01 -0.10 11.27
C GLY A 115 -10.50 0.10 11.38
N ASN A 116 -9.71 -0.71 10.70
CA ASN A 116 -8.23 -0.62 10.65
C ASN A 116 -7.68 -0.26 9.28
N PHE A 117 -8.54 0.08 8.31
CA PHE A 117 -8.22 0.38 6.90
C PHE A 117 -7.59 -0.77 6.13
N ASP A 118 -7.80 -2.02 6.58
CA ASP A 118 -7.26 -3.20 5.90
C ASP A 118 -8.16 -3.70 4.77
N ASN A 119 -9.46 -3.44 4.86
CA ASN A 119 -10.40 -3.85 3.86
C ASN A 119 -10.53 -2.78 2.77
N VAL A 120 -10.52 -3.20 1.50
CA VAL A 120 -10.71 -2.31 0.36
C VAL A 120 -11.73 -2.89 -0.62
N TYR A 121 -12.57 -2.00 -1.16
CA TYR A 121 -13.66 -2.34 -2.07
C TYR A 121 -13.67 -1.38 -3.26
N THR A 122 -14.05 -1.90 -4.44
CA THR A 122 -14.39 -1.06 -5.59
C THR A 122 -15.83 -0.60 -5.48
N GLY A 123 -16.09 0.67 -5.78
CA GLY A 123 -17.44 1.27 -5.74
C GLY A 123 -18.03 1.60 -7.11
N SER A 124 -17.25 1.40 -8.19
CA SER A 124 -17.71 1.62 -9.56
C SER A 124 -17.16 0.56 -10.52
N SER A 125 -17.84 0.34 -11.64
CA SER A 125 -17.43 -0.63 -12.66
C SER A 125 -16.15 -0.25 -13.41
N VAL A 126 -15.72 1.01 -13.32
CA VAL A 126 -14.49 1.50 -13.93
C VAL A 126 -13.28 1.43 -12.98
N THR A 127 -13.49 1.02 -11.74
CA THR A 127 -12.43 0.85 -10.74
C THR A 127 -11.94 -0.60 -10.76
N SER A 128 -10.69 -0.83 -11.17
CA SER A 128 -10.10 -2.16 -11.05
C SER A 128 -9.71 -2.48 -9.61
N GLN A 129 -9.63 -3.79 -9.27
CA GLN A 129 -9.23 -4.23 -7.93
C GLN A 129 -7.78 -3.84 -7.62
N GLU A 130 -6.90 -3.92 -8.63
CA GLU A 130 -5.50 -3.54 -8.52
C GLU A 130 -5.35 -2.05 -8.21
N PHE A 131 -6.14 -1.20 -8.89
CA PHE A 131 -6.13 0.24 -8.61
C PHE A 131 -6.69 0.54 -7.23
N ALA A 132 -7.79 -0.11 -6.82
CA ALA A 132 -8.36 0.07 -5.49
C ALA A 132 -7.35 -0.26 -4.37
N GLN A 133 -6.53 -1.31 -4.54
CA GLN A 133 -5.47 -1.64 -3.60
C GLN A 133 -4.38 -0.57 -3.55
N GLN A 134 -4.00 0.03 -4.68
CA GLN A 134 -3.03 1.14 -4.71
C GLN A 134 -3.59 2.41 -4.05
N VAL A 135 -4.89 2.69 -4.23
CA VAL A 135 -5.56 3.79 -3.53
C VAL A 135 -5.51 3.59 -2.01
N ARG A 136 -5.77 2.34 -1.53
CA ARG A 136 -5.63 2.02 -0.11
C ARG A 136 -4.21 2.25 0.40
N VAL A 137 -3.19 1.78 -0.31
CA VAL A 137 -1.78 1.99 0.09
C VAL A 137 -1.49 3.48 0.22
N ALA A 138 -1.81 4.27 -0.81
CA ALA A 138 -1.59 5.71 -0.78
C ALA A 138 -2.39 6.42 0.33
N PHE A 139 -3.61 5.95 0.64
CA PHE A 139 -4.41 6.49 1.74
C PHE A 139 -3.79 6.16 3.11
N VAL A 140 -3.38 4.92 3.34
CA VAL A 140 -2.75 4.51 4.60
C VAL A 140 -1.44 5.28 4.83
N ASP A 141 -0.61 5.45 3.80
CA ASP A 141 0.61 6.25 3.87
C ASP A 141 0.30 7.72 4.23
N TYR A 142 -0.74 8.30 3.62
CA TYR A 142 -1.21 9.64 3.94
C TYR A 142 -1.68 9.74 5.39
N HIS A 143 -2.49 8.78 5.84
CA HIS A 143 -3.00 8.72 7.21
C HIS A 143 -1.87 8.62 8.24
N LEU A 144 -0.91 7.72 8.03
CA LEU A 144 0.24 7.55 8.91
C LEU A 144 1.12 8.79 8.97
N ALA A 145 1.25 9.52 7.86
CA ALA A 145 2.08 10.73 7.79
C ALA A 145 1.41 11.95 8.41
N THR A 146 0.07 12.03 8.38
CA THR A 146 -0.67 13.27 8.73
C THR A 146 -1.61 13.11 9.92
N GLY A 147 -1.98 11.88 10.31
CA GLY A 147 -3.06 11.58 11.24
C GLY A 147 -4.46 11.84 10.68
N GLN A 148 -4.58 12.30 9.42
CA GLN A 148 -5.86 12.66 8.82
C GLN A 148 -6.49 11.47 8.10
N THR A 149 -7.81 11.42 8.09
CA THR A 149 -8.61 10.42 7.36
C THR A 149 -9.39 11.03 6.18
N THR A 150 -9.26 12.34 6.01
CA THR A 150 -9.87 13.08 4.88
C THR A 150 -8.80 13.91 4.20
N GLY A 151 -8.72 13.85 2.88
CA GLY A 151 -7.74 14.62 2.11
C GLY A 151 -7.58 14.14 0.68
N THR A 152 -6.64 14.75 -0.03
CA THR A 152 -6.30 14.38 -1.42
C THR A 152 -5.03 13.56 -1.43
N ILE A 153 -5.07 12.41 -2.09
CA ILE A 153 -3.94 11.50 -2.28
C ILE A 153 -3.65 11.31 -3.77
N THR A 154 -2.47 10.81 -4.09
CA THR A 154 -2.12 10.39 -5.46
C THR A 154 -1.87 8.89 -5.47
N ALA A 155 -2.60 8.15 -6.29
CA ALA A 155 -2.47 6.71 -6.43
C ALA A 155 -2.07 6.31 -7.86
N TYR A 156 -1.10 5.43 -8.00
CA TYR A 156 -0.68 4.87 -9.29
C TYR A 156 -1.59 3.71 -9.68
N SER A 157 -2.03 3.67 -10.94
CA SER A 157 -2.81 2.55 -11.47
C SER A 157 -1.91 1.62 -12.30
N PRO A 158 -1.70 0.37 -11.86
CA PRO A 158 -0.94 -0.60 -12.62
C PRO A 158 -1.63 -1.03 -13.92
N VAL A 159 -2.95 -0.84 -14.01
CA VAL A 159 -3.73 -1.19 -15.20
C VAL A 159 -3.54 -0.19 -16.34
N THR A 160 -3.48 1.10 -16.02
CA THR A 160 -3.34 2.17 -17.01
C THR A 160 -1.92 2.73 -17.14
N GLY A 161 -1.04 2.45 -16.16
CA GLY A 161 0.30 3.02 -16.06
C GLY A 161 0.31 4.52 -15.69
N LEU A 162 -0.81 5.06 -15.20
CA LEU A 162 -0.98 6.48 -14.85
C LEU A 162 -1.19 6.68 -13.37
N SER A 163 -0.84 7.85 -12.87
CA SER A 163 -1.17 8.30 -11.52
C SER A 163 -2.43 9.17 -11.54
N TYR A 164 -3.29 8.97 -10.55
CA TYR A 164 -4.55 9.68 -10.41
C TYR A 164 -4.64 10.39 -9.06
N SER A 165 -5.16 11.61 -9.06
CA SER A 165 -5.56 12.31 -7.85
C SER A 165 -6.90 11.76 -7.37
N MET A 166 -6.99 11.40 -6.09
CA MET A 166 -8.17 10.87 -5.43
C MET A 166 -8.50 11.73 -4.22
N ASN A 167 -9.76 12.17 -4.11
CA ASN A 167 -10.27 12.84 -2.92
C ASN A 167 -10.88 11.79 -1.99
N CYS A 168 -10.31 11.66 -0.81
CA CYS A 168 -10.78 10.76 0.22
C CYS A 168 -11.55 11.53 1.29
N THR A 169 -12.73 11.06 1.64
CA THR A 169 -13.60 11.61 2.69
C THR A 169 -14.02 10.51 3.63
N ASP A 170 -13.83 10.73 4.90
CA ASP A 170 -14.20 9.83 5.97
C ASP A 170 -15.58 10.18 6.53
N ASN A 171 -16.43 9.18 6.72
CA ASN A 171 -17.74 9.34 7.34
C ASN A 171 -17.83 8.71 8.74
N GLY A 172 -16.69 8.27 9.29
CA GLY A 172 -16.61 7.58 10.59
C GLY A 172 -16.86 6.07 10.53
N ASP A 173 -17.47 5.57 9.47
CA ASP A 173 -17.74 4.16 9.22
C ASP A 173 -16.72 3.57 8.22
N TYR A 174 -16.53 4.26 7.12
CA TYR A 174 -15.53 3.95 6.10
C TYR A 174 -15.06 5.22 5.38
N VAL A 175 -13.94 5.12 4.69
CA VAL A 175 -13.42 6.19 3.84
C VAL A 175 -13.84 5.96 2.41
N THR A 176 -14.33 7.00 1.76
CA THR A 176 -14.66 7.01 0.32
C THR A 176 -13.62 7.83 -0.42
N CYS A 177 -12.88 7.21 -1.34
CA CYS A 177 -11.94 7.90 -2.23
C CYS A 177 -12.52 7.95 -3.64
N THR A 178 -12.69 9.15 -4.20
CA THR A 178 -13.23 9.39 -5.54
C THR A 178 -12.23 10.18 -6.38
N GLY A 179 -12.12 9.87 -7.68
CA GLY A 179 -11.22 10.62 -8.56
C GLY A 179 -10.93 9.87 -9.86
N GLY A 180 -9.83 10.29 -10.51
CA GLY A 180 -9.47 9.73 -11.80
C GLY A 180 -10.63 9.79 -12.79
N ASN A 181 -10.87 8.74 -13.56
CA ASN A 181 -11.97 8.62 -14.51
C ASN A 181 -13.21 8.00 -13.84
N ASN A 182 -13.82 8.68 -12.86
CA ASN A 182 -14.96 8.22 -12.07
C ASN A 182 -14.68 6.95 -11.23
N ALA A 183 -13.44 6.76 -10.82
CA ALA A 183 -13.12 5.69 -9.89
C ALA A 183 -13.69 5.99 -8.51
N VAL A 184 -14.21 4.95 -7.86
CA VAL A 184 -14.71 4.98 -6.49
C VAL A 184 -14.10 3.81 -5.71
N VAL A 185 -13.49 4.11 -4.58
CA VAL A 185 -12.88 3.13 -3.69
C VAL A 185 -13.39 3.36 -2.28
N TYR A 186 -13.79 2.29 -1.59
CA TYR A 186 -14.11 2.34 -0.16
C TYR A 186 -13.03 1.59 0.63
N ILE A 187 -12.66 2.14 1.80
CA ILE A 187 -11.62 1.62 2.69
C ILE A 187 -12.17 1.60 4.11
N SER A 188 -12.10 0.46 4.78
CA SER A 188 -12.62 0.25 6.13
C SER A 188 -11.71 -0.57 7.03
#